data_b00ec09ecbe3c871ff680aea47c9e8fc
#
_entry.id   b00ec09ecbe3c871ff680aea47c9e8fc
#
_cell.length_a   1.000
_cell.length_b   1.000
_cell.length_c   1.000
_cell.angle_alpha   90.00
_cell.angle_beta   90.00
_cell.angle_gamma   90.00
#
_symmetry.space_group_name_H-M   'P 1'
#
loop_
_entity.id
_entity.type
_entity.pdbx_description
1 polymer ?
#
loop_
_entity_poly.entity_id
_entity_poly.type
_entity_poly.pdbx_seq_one_letter_code
_entity_poly.pdbx_strand_id
1 'polypeptide(L)'
;ICTAYDMPHHGIFGKLDDVKRIRDAAPNTHLMSAAPEKSYATADEAVRAAYKLLSIGCDSFYTNNSSSIIRSLRKEKVPVISHVGLIPGHVNWIGGFRAIGKNAKEAIEVLEHALELDDAGAIGLEVEVVPPKVAEIITKKVKLLTISMGSGSGCDGQYLFSQDILGYNTGHVPRH
;
A
#
# COMPACT_ATOMS: atom_id res chain seq x y z
N ILE A 1 -6.50 4.78 8.92
CA ILE A 1 -6.47 5.83 7.87
C ILE A 1 -5.19 5.69 7.09
N CYS A 2 -5.29 5.65 5.77
CA CYS A 2 -4.15 5.79 4.87
C CYS A 2 -4.10 7.21 4.33
N THR A 3 -2.93 7.80 4.32
CA THR A 3 -2.67 9.04 3.63
C THR A 3 -1.35 8.93 2.87
N ALA A 4 -1.26 9.62 1.76
CA ALA A 4 -0.02 9.77 1.02
C ALA A 4 0.14 11.24 0.72
N TYR A 5 1.34 11.75 0.89
CA TYR A 5 1.65 13.07 0.39
C TYR A 5 2.39 12.93 -0.94
N ASP A 6 2.11 13.88 -1.83
CA ASP A 6 2.73 13.96 -3.14
C ASP A 6 2.40 12.76 -4.08
N MET A 7 1.10 12.54 -4.33
CA MET A 7 0.59 11.53 -5.29
C MET A 7 0.19 12.20 -6.61
N PRO A 8 1.13 12.46 -7.52
CA PRO A 8 0.88 13.29 -8.71
C PRO A 8 -0.13 12.72 -9.70
N HIS A 9 -0.29 11.40 -9.76
CA HIS A 9 -1.20 10.78 -10.70
C HIS A 9 -2.70 10.85 -10.31
N HIS A 10 -3.00 11.30 -9.11
CA HIS A 10 -4.38 11.58 -8.68
C HIS A 10 -4.71 13.08 -8.65
N GLY A 11 -3.77 13.94 -9.00
CA GLY A 11 -3.96 15.40 -8.92
C GLY A 11 -4.15 15.92 -7.50
N ILE A 12 -3.94 15.09 -6.48
CA ILE A 12 -4.07 15.40 -5.07
C ILE A 12 -2.69 15.36 -4.45
N PHE A 13 -2.21 16.51 -3.99
CA PHE A 13 -0.91 16.64 -3.32
C PHE A 13 -1.13 16.85 -1.84
N GLY A 14 -0.90 15.82 -1.04
CA GLY A 14 -0.80 15.94 0.41
C GLY A 14 0.55 16.53 0.81
N LYS A 15 0.59 17.25 1.92
CA LYS A 15 1.81 17.76 2.56
C LYS A 15 2.04 17.05 3.88
N LEU A 16 3.25 17.12 4.40
CA LEU A 16 3.54 16.59 5.75
C LEU A 16 2.62 17.18 6.82
N ASP A 17 2.26 18.46 6.69
CA ASP A 17 1.31 19.12 7.59
C ASP A 17 -0.09 18.49 7.53
N ASP A 18 -0.51 17.98 6.38
CA ASP A 18 -1.79 17.29 6.26
C ASP A 18 -1.77 15.95 7.00
N VAL A 19 -0.65 15.22 6.95
CA VAL A 19 -0.47 14.00 7.74
C VAL A 19 -0.60 14.30 9.23
N LYS A 20 0.03 15.37 9.70
CA LYS A 20 -0.08 15.83 11.09
C LYS A 20 -1.51 16.19 11.46
N ARG A 21 -2.21 16.95 10.63
CA ARG A 21 -3.63 17.32 10.85
C ARG A 21 -4.53 16.10 10.94
N ILE A 22 -4.30 15.08 10.11
CA ILE A 22 -5.05 13.82 10.16
C ILE A 22 -4.78 13.10 11.48
N ARG A 23 -3.54 13.05 11.95
CA ARG A 23 -3.21 12.49 13.26
C ARG A 23 -3.91 13.23 14.39
N ASP A 24 -3.88 14.56 14.35
CA ASP A 24 -4.52 15.40 15.37
C ASP A 24 -6.05 15.18 15.40
N ALA A 25 -6.67 14.99 14.23
CA ALA A 25 -8.11 14.74 14.09
C ALA A 25 -8.52 13.29 14.47
N ALA A 26 -7.61 12.32 14.34
CA ALA A 26 -7.87 10.90 14.59
C ALA A 26 -6.76 10.27 15.47
N PRO A 27 -6.62 10.72 16.73
CA PRO A 27 -5.46 10.37 17.58
C PRO A 27 -5.37 8.88 17.92
N ASN A 28 -6.51 8.17 17.93
CA ASN A 28 -6.60 6.76 18.30
C ASN A 28 -6.78 5.81 17.10
N THR A 29 -6.65 6.32 15.87
CA THR A 29 -6.80 5.52 14.66
C THR A 29 -5.43 5.22 14.07
N HIS A 30 -5.19 3.96 13.66
CA HIS A 30 -3.94 3.61 12.96
C HIS A 30 -3.78 4.48 11.71
N LEU A 31 -2.66 5.16 11.61
CA LEU A 31 -2.32 6.04 10.50
C LEU A 31 -1.10 5.51 9.76
N MET A 32 -1.29 5.16 8.50
CA MET A 32 -0.18 4.85 7.60
C MET A 32 0.01 5.96 6.57
N SER A 33 1.24 6.21 6.18
CA SER A 33 1.55 7.16 5.11
C SER A 33 2.71 6.67 4.25
N ALA A 34 2.63 6.99 2.95
CA ALA A 34 3.74 6.86 2.02
C ALA A 34 4.58 8.13 1.99
N ALA A 35 5.86 8.01 1.69
CA ALA A 35 6.68 9.11 1.19
C ALA A 35 6.39 9.34 -0.31
N PRO A 36 6.77 10.51 -0.87
CA PRO A 36 6.61 10.77 -2.29
C PRO A 36 7.20 9.63 -3.13
N GLU A 37 6.47 9.22 -4.15
CA GLU A 37 6.91 8.13 -5.02
C GLU A 37 8.26 8.47 -5.65
N LYS A 38 9.18 7.47 -5.67
CA LYS A 38 10.55 7.62 -6.20
C LYS A 38 11.40 8.69 -5.49
N SER A 39 11.00 9.13 -4.29
CA SER A 39 11.78 10.10 -3.49
C SER A 39 12.97 9.47 -2.76
N TYR A 40 13.06 8.16 -2.78
CA TYR A 40 14.17 7.41 -2.18
C TYR A 40 14.51 6.17 -3.04
N ALA A 41 15.81 5.93 -3.22
CA ALA A 41 16.33 4.85 -4.07
C ALA A 41 17.13 3.82 -3.26
N THR A 42 17.53 4.16 -2.04
CA THR A 42 18.36 3.32 -1.17
C THR A 42 17.64 2.98 0.12
N ALA A 43 18.10 1.94 0.81
CA ALA A 43 17.56 1.55 2.11
C ALA A 43 17.71 2.65 3.16
N ASP A 44 18.85 3.35 3.19
CA ASP A 44 19.09 4.43 4.14
C ASP A 44 18.15 5.62 3.92
N GLU A 45 17.87 5.97 2.67
CA GLU A 45 16.90 6.99 2.31
C GLU A 45 15.49 6.58 2.71
N ALA A 46 15.11 5.32 2.50
CA ALA A 46 13.82 4.77 2.92
C ALA A 46 13.65 4.83 4.45
N VAL A 47 14.70 4.48 5.22
CA VAL A 47 14.69 4.60 6.68
C VAL A 47 14.51 6.05 7.12
N ARG A 48 15.23 7.01 6.50
CA ARG A 48 15.05 8.44 6.81
C ARG A 48 13.64 8.93 6.50
N ALA A 49 13.08 8.52 5.35
CA ALA A 49 11.71 8.86 4.97
C ALA A 49 10.69 8.31 5.97
N ALA A 50 10.85 7.04 6.35
CA ALA A 50 10.00 6.40 7.35
C ALA A 50 10.09 7.10 8.71
N TYR A 51 11.28 7.37 9.22
CA TYR A 51 11.46 8.06 10.50
C TYR A 51 10.83 9.45 10.51
N LYS A 52 10.91 10.19 9.38
CA LYS A 52 10.25 11.48 9.25
C LYS A 52 8.73 11.36 9.41
N LEU A 53 8.10 10.33 8.82
CA LEU A 53 6.67 10.07 8.95
C LEU A 53 6.28 9.60 10.36
N LEU A 54 7.05 8.67 10.92
CA LEU A 54 6.81 8.19 12.29
C LEU A 54 6.94 9.33 13.32
N SER A 55 7.90 10.27 13.14
CA SER A 55 8.08 11.40 14.04
C SER A 55 6.91 12.40 14.06
N ILE A 56 6.09 12.43 13.03
CA ILE A 56 4.88 13.27 12.98
C ILE A 56 3.59 12.50 13.31
N GLY A 57 3.73 11.26 13.77
CA GLY A 57 2.63 10.48 14.34
C GLY A 57 2.05 9.40 13.42
N CYS A 58 2.70 9.02 12.32
CA CYS A 58 2.34 7.80 11.60
C CYS A 58 2.67 6.57 12.45
N ASP A 59 1.83 5.54 12.36
CA ASP A 59 2.05 4.26 13.02
C ASP A 59 2.77 3.27 12.10
N SER A 60 2.68 3.44 10.79
CA SER A 60 3.36 2.61 9.81
C SER A 60 3.76 3.39 8.56
N PHE A 61 4.78 2.87 7.90
CA PHE A 61 5.27 3.36 6.62
C PHE A 61 4.72 2.50 5.49
N TYR A 62 4.07 3.14 4.51
CA TYR A 62 3.57 2.46 3.32
C TYR A 62 4.60 2.56 2.20
N THR A 63 4.94 1.42 1.58
CA THR A 63 5.89 1.39 0.47
C THR A 63 5.69 0.19 -0.45
N ASN A 64 5.91 0.40 -1.76
CA ASN A 64 5.92 -0.64 -2.79
C ASN A 64 7.34 -1.05 -3.21
N ASN A 65 8.34 -0.75 -2.41
CA ASN A 65 9.73 -1.09 -2.70
C ASN A 65 10.04 -2.58 -2.53
N SER A 66 11.22 -2.96 -3.01
CA SER A 66 11.70 -4.34 -2.95
C SER A 66 11.78 -4.89 -1.52
N SER A 67 11.71 -6.22 -1.40
CA SER A 67 11.86 -6.93 -0.14
C SER A 67 13.17 -6.62 0.58
N SER A 68 14.24 -6.30 -0.14
CA SER A 68 15.53 -5.90 0.44
C SER A 68 15.44 -4.59 1.23
N ILE A 69 14.69 -3.61 0.73
CA ILE A 69 14.43 -2.34 1.43
C ILE A 69 13.55 -2.60 2.64
N ILE A 70 12.50 -3.43 2.51
CA ILE A 70 11.62 -3.80 3.62
C ILE A 70 12.40 -4.51 4.75
N ARG A 71 13.33 -5.42 4.41
CA ARG A 71 14.22 -6.03 5.42
C ARG A 71 15.06 -5.00 6.16
N SER A 72 15.53 -3.96 5.48
CA SER A 72 16.29 -2.88 6.10
C SER A 72 15.41 -2.04 7.04
N LEU A 73 14.20 -1.68 6.62
CA LEU A 73 13.21 -1.00 7.46
C LEU A 73 12.86 -1.82 8.70
N ARG A 74 12.67 -3.14 8.55
CA ARG A 74 12.41 -4.06 9.66
C ARG A 74 13.55 -4.07 10.68
N LYS A 75 14.82 -4.06 10.25
CA LYS A 75 15.98 -3.99 11.15
C LYS A 75 15.91 -2.77 12.06
N GLU A 76 15.46 -1.65 11.50
CA GLU A 76 15.27 -0.40 12.23
C GLU A 76 13.92 -0.30 12.96
N LYS A 77 13.17 -1.41 13.06
CA LYS A 77 11.86 -1.49 13.75
C LYS A 77 10.78 -0.59 13.16
N VAL A 78 10.88 -0.27 11.89
CA VAL A 78 9.83 0.46 11.15
C VAL A 78 8.71 -0.52 10.78
N PRO A 79 7.47 -0.30 11.23
CA PRO A 79 6.32 -1.07 10.77
C PRO A 79 6.03 -0.73 9.30
N VAL A 80 5.99 -1.73 8.42
CA VAL A 80 5.80 -1.53 6.97
C VAL A 80 4.53 -2.19 6.49
N ILE A 81 3.70 -1.43 5.77
CA ILE A 81 2.63 -1.98 4.94
C ILE A 81 3.10 -1.90 3.49
N SER A 82 3.07 -3.03 2.80
CA SER A 82 3.55 -3.15 1.42
C SER A 82 2.40 -3.37 0.43
N HIS A 83 2.70 -3.64 -0.82
CA HIS A 83 1.74 -3.61 -1.92
C HIS A 83 2.01 -4.72 -2.94
N VAL A 84 0.94 -5.40 -3.38
CA VAL A 84 0.98 -6.35 -4.51
C VAL A 84 -0.20 -6.15 -5.45
N GLY A 85 -0.07 -6.64 -6.67
CA GLY A 85 -1.10 -6.52 -7.70
C GLY A 85 -0.84 -5.32 -8.61
N LEU A 86 -1.85 -4.49 -8.79
CA LEU A 86 -1.72 -3.26 -9.57
C LEU A 86 -1.03 -2.19 -8.73
N ILE A 87 0.23 -1.93 -9.02
CA ILE A 87 0.99 -0.84 -8.40
C ILE A 87 1.00 0.34 -9.36
N PRO A 88 0.32 1.47 -9.05
CA PRO A 88 0.21 2.60 -9.96
C PRO A 88 1.55 3.12 -10.49
N GLY A 89 2.57 3.19 -9.66
CA GLY A 89 3.92 3.61 -10.06
C GLY A 89 4.63 2.66 -11.03
N HIS A 90 4.09 1.45 -11.24
CA HIS A 90 4.64 0.44 -12.14
C HIS A 90 3.83 0.29 -13.44
N VAL A 91 2.85 1.17 -13.71
CA VAL A 91 1.95 1.04 -14.88
C VAL A 91 2.69 1.00 -16.21
N ASN A 92 3.80 1.73 -16.35
CA ASN A 92 4.63 1.68 -17.56
C ASN A 92 5.32 0.32 -17.75
N TRP A 93 5.65 -0.35 -16.66
CA TRP A 93 6.27 -1.67 -16.68
C TRP A 93 5.27 -2.77 -17.05
N ILE A 94 4.02 -2.66 -16.57
CA ILE A 94 2.96 -3.65 -16.81
C ILE A 94 2.08 -3.36 -18.02
N GLY A 95 2.34 -2.25 -18.73
CA GLY A 95 1.64 -1.88 -19.96
C GLY A 95 0.28 -1.22 -19.75
N GLY A 96 0.05 -0.55 -18.62
CA GLY A 96 -1.16 0.22 -18.33
C GLY A 96 -1.93 -0.27 -17.09
N PHE A 97 -3.02 0.44 -16.77
CA PHE A 97 -3.91 0.05 -15.67
C PHE A 97 -4.72 -1.18 -16.04
N ARG A 98 -4.48 -2.31 -15.39
CA ARG A 98 -5.21 -3.55 -15.59
C ARG A 98 -5.17 -4.42 -14.34
N ALA A 99 -6.11 -5.35 -14.22
CA ALA A 99 -6.04 -6.36 -13.16
C ALA A 99 -4.84 -7.29 -13.38
N ILE A 100 -4.12 -7.58 -12.30
CA ILE A 100 -2.93 -8.43 -12.25
C ILE A 100 -3.32 -9.78 -11.64
N GLY A 101 -2.80 -10.88 -12.20
CA GLY A 101 -3.11 -12.24 -11.71
C GLY A 101 -4.28 -12.89 -12.43
N LYS A 102 -4.67 -12.43 -13.63
CA LYS A 102 -5.76 -13.03 -14.41
C LYS A 102 -5.43 -14.38 -15.04
N ASN A 103 -4.18 -14.71 -15.19
CA ASN A 103 -3.72 -16.02 -15.65
C ASN A 103 -2.87 -16.70 -14.58
N ALA A 104 -2.65 -18.01 -14.72
CA ALA A 104 -1.96 -18.81 -13.71
C ALA A 104 -0.54 -18.31 -13.42
N LYS A 105 0.20 -17.87 -14.43
CA LYS A 105 1.56 -17.35 -14.28
C LYS A 105 1.57 -16.09 -13.43
N GLU A 106 0.78 -15.09 -13.80
CA GLU A 106 0.67 -13.84 -13.04
C GLU A 106 0.15 -14.09 -11.61
N ALA A 107 -0.82 -15.01 -11.43
CA ALA A 107 -1.35 -15.32 -10.11
C ALA A 107 -0.27 -15.91 -9.19
N ILE A 108 0.59 -16.78 -9.72
CA ILE A 108 1.73 -17.35 -8.99
C ILE A 108 2.74 -16.24 -8.66
N GLU A 109 3.10 -15.39 -9.62
CA GLU A 109 4.04 -14.27 -9.41
C GLU A 109 3.54 -13.31 -8.31
N VAL A 110 2.25 -12.97 -8.27
CA VAL A 110 1.68 -12.13 -7.22
C VAL A 110 1.73 -12.82 -5.86
N LEU A 111 1.43 -14.12 -5.80
CA LEU A 111 1.51 -14.90 -4.56
C LEU A 111 2.95 -15.00 -4.06
N GLU A 112 3.90 -15.31 -4.93
CA GLU A 112 5.33 -15.39 -4.59
C GLU A 112 5.83 -14.04 -4.05
N HIS A 113 5.45 -12.94 -4.70
CA HIS A 113 5.78 -11.60 -4.21
C HIS A 113 5.18 -11.33 -2.83
N ALA A 114 3.92 -11.71 -2.59
CA ALA A 114 3.30 -11.56 -1.27
C ALA A 114 4.03 -12.35 -0.18
N LEU A 115 4.46 -13.59 -0.48
CA LEU A 115 5.24 -14.42 0.44
C LEU A 115 6.65 -13.84 0.69
N GLU A 116 7.27 -13.26 -0.33
CA GLU A 116 8.56 -12.58 -0.20
C GLU A 116 8.48 -11.36 0.73
N LEU A 117 7.39 -10.57 0.65
CA LEU A 117 7.14 -9.42 1.50
C LEU A 117 6.85 -9.83 2.96
N ASP A 118 6.13 -10.94 3.17
CA ASP A 118 5.90 -11.54 4.49
C ASP A 118 7.23 -11.96 5.14
N ASP A 119 8.06 -12.70 4.41
CA ASP A 119 9.40 -13.11 4.89
C ASP A 119 10.31 -11.89 5.14
N ALA A 120 10.20 -10.85 4.34
CA ALA A 120 10.92 -9.59 4.55
C ALA A 120 10.51 -8.87 5.83
N GLY A 121 9.34 -9.18 6.37
CA GLY A 121 8.84 -8.68 7.65
C GLY A 121 7.98 -7.43 7.54
N ALA A 122 7.27 -7.24 6.45
CA ALA A 122 6.12 -6.35 6.42
C ALA A 122 5.11 -6.77 7.49
N ILE A 123 4.25 -5.86 7.94
CA ILE A 123 3.18 -6.14 8.90
C ILE A 123 1.80 -6.18 8.23
N GLY A 124 1.69 -5.61 7.03
CA GLY A 124 0.47 -5.58 6.26
C GLY A 124 0.75 -5.54 4.76
N LEU A 125 -0.26 -5.86 3.98
CA LEU A 125 -0.19 -5.99 2.54
C LEU A 125 -1.46 -5.45 1.90
N GLU A 126 -1.32 -4.43 1.08
CA GLU A 126 -2.38 -4.02 0.17
C GLU A 126 -2.40 -4.94 -1.04
N VAL A 127 -3.57 -5.45 -1.39
CA VAL A 127 -3.82 -6.32 -2.53
C VAL A 127 -4.72 -5.56 -3.50
N GLU A 128 -4.12 -4.94 -4.53
CA GLU A 128 -4.83 -4.04 -5.45
C GLU A 128 -5.15 -4.71 -6.77
N VAL A 129 -6.44 -4.68 -7.14
CA VAL A 129 -6.99 -5.11 -8.44
C VAL A 129 -6.45 -6.49 -8.87
N VAL A 130 -6.49 -7.43 -7.93
CA VAL A 130 -6.18 -8.84 -8.12
C VAL A 130 -7.50 -9.63 -8.17
N PRO A 131 -7.63 -10.69 -8.99
CA PRO A 131 -8.85 -11.51 -8.97
C PRO A 131 -9.19 -12.01 -7.56
N PRO A 132 -10.48 -11.96 -7.13
CA PRO A 132 -10.87 -12.28 -5.76
C PRO A 132 -10.38 -13.64 -5.25
N LYS A 133 -10.35 -14.65 -6.11
CA LYS A 133 -9.86 -15.98 -5.74
C LYS A 133 -8.37 -16.01 -5.43
N VAL A 134 -7.58 -15.20 -6.14
CA VAL A 134 -6.13 -15.08 -5.91
C VAL A 134 -5.88 -14.31 -4.61
N ALA A 135 -6.61 -13.23 -4.38
CA ALA A 135 -6.53 -12.45 -3.13
C ALA A 135 -6.88 -13.31 -1.90
N GLU A 136 -7.94 -14.12 -1.98
CA GLU A 136 -8.30 -15.09 -0.93
C GLU A 136 -7.17 -16.10 -0.64
N ILE A 137 -6.50 -16.60 -1.69
CA ILE A 137 -5.37 -17.53 -1.53
C ILE A 137 -4.18 -16.82 -0.88
N ILE A 138 -3.87 -15.59 -1.29
CA ILE A 138 -2.81 -14.78 -0.67
C ILE A 138 -3.08 -14.64 0.82
N THR A 139 -4.27 -14.17 1.20
CA THR A 139 -4.68 -13.98 2.61
C THR A 139 -4.50 -15.25 3.45
N LYS A 140 -4.81 -16.42 2.89
CA LYS A 140 -4.63 -17.70 3.58
C LYS A 140 -3.17 -18.16 3.70
N LYS A 141 -2.27 -17.63 2.91
CA LYS A 141 -0.88 -18.09 2.82
C LYS A 141 0.11 -17.17 3.54
N VAL A 142 -0.19 -15.90 3.66
CA VAL A 142 0.65 -14.93 4.37
C VAL A 142 0.20 -14.78 5.82
N LYS A 143 1.10 -14.25 6.67
CA LYS A 143 0.81 -13.88 8.06
C LYS A 143 0.49 -12.39 8.22
N LEU A 144 0.56 -11.66 7.11
CA LEU A 144 0.32 -10.23 7.06
C LEU A 144 -1.17 -9.92 7.19
N LEU A 145 -1.50 -8.77 7.76
CA LEU A 145 -2.82 -8.19 7.61
C LEU A 145 -3.03 -7.82 6.13
N THR A 146 -3.98 -8.44 5.46
CA THR A 146 -4.27 -8.17 4.05
C THR A 146 -5.41 -7.18 3.90
N ILE A 147 -5.24 -6.20 3.02
CA ILE A 147 -6.20 -5.13 2.78
C ILE A 147 -6.52 -5.12 1.28
N SER A 148 -7.77 -5.41 0.93
CA SER A 148 -8.22 -5.43 -0.46
C SER A 148 -8.47 -4.01 -0.98
N MET A 149 -7.92 -3.70 -2.13
CA MET A 149 -8.36 -2.58 -2.97
C MET A 149 -8.82 -3.14 -4.32
N GLY A 150 -10.13 -3.28 -4.50
CA GLY A 150 -10.72 -3.85 -5.72
C GLY A 150 -10.41 -5.33 -5.97
N SER A 151 -10.05 -6.08 -4.92
CA SER A 151 -9.69 -7.51 -5.01
C SER A 151 -10.73 -8.43 -4.35
N GLY A 152 -11.94 -7.93 -4.11
CA GLY A 152 -13.03 -8.67 -3.48
C GLY A 152 -12.94 -8.74 -1.95
N SER A 153 -13.83 -9.52 -1.34
CA SER A 153 -14.02 -9.59 0.12
C SER A 153 -13.16 -10.63 0.83
N GLY A 154 -12.22 -11.27 0.15
CA GLY A 154 -11.44 -12.39 0.70
C GLY A 154 -10.20 -11.98 1.51
N CYS A 155 -9.94 -10.68 1.69
CA CYS A 155 -8.89 -10.13 2.55
C CYS A 155 -9.42 -9.80 3.95
N ASP A 156 -8.52 -9.51 4.90
CA ASP A 156 -8.87 -9.20 6.28
C ASP A 156 -9.57 -7.83 6.41
N GLY A 157 -9.29 -6.90 5.49
CA GLY A 157 -9.88 -5.57 5.46
C GLY A 157 -10.12 -5.07 4.04
N GLN A 158 -10.82 -3.92 3.94
CA GLN A 158 -11.11 -3.23 2.69
C GLN A 158 -10.49 -1.84 2.71
N TYR A 159 -9.87 -1.45 1.60
CA TYR A 159 -9.38 -0.11 1.36
C TYR A 159 -10.31 0.61 0.39
N LEU A 160 -10.87 1.71 0.83
CA LEU A 160 -11.81 2.50 0.05
C LEU A 160 -11.41 3.98 0.12
N PHE A 161 -11.58 4.68 -0.99
CA PHE A 161 -11.37 6.12 -1.01
C PHE A 161 -12.54 6.85 -0.36
N SER A 162 -12.23 7.88 0.42
CA SER A 162 -13.26 8.72 1.06
C SER A 162 -14.21 9.36 0.05
N GLN A 163 -13.70 9.71 -1.13
CA GLN A 163 -14.51 10.28 -2.21
C GLN A 163 -15.62 9.34 -2.69
N ASP A 164 -15.31 8.04 -2.77
CA ASP A 164 -16.28 7.03 -3.19
C ASP A 164 -17.29 6.74 -2.08
N ILE A 165 -16.83 6.62 -0.82
CA ILE A 165 -17.69 6.36 0.35
C ILE A 165 -18.65 7.52 0.60
N LEU A 166 -18.16 8.75 0.47
CA LEU A 166 -18.92 9.97 0.78
C LEU A 166 -19.68 10.54 -0.43
N GLY A 167 -19.53 9.92 -1.61
CA GLY A 167 -20.24 10.33 -2.82
C GLY A 167 -19.75 11.64 -3.44
N TYR A 168 -18.51 12.04 -3.21
CA TYR A 168 -17.94 13.23 -3.84
C TYR A 168 -17.44 12.97 -5.26
N ASN A 169 -17.34 11.70 -5.65
CA ASN A 169 -16.90 11.32 -6.98
C ASN A 169 -18.05 11.57 -7.98
N THR A 170 -17.86 12.55 -8.86
CA THR A 170 -18.83 12.90 -9.92
C THR A 170 -18.46 12.28 -11.28
N GLY A 171 -17.36 11.55 -11.36
CA GLY A 171 -16.85 10.90 -12.56
C GLY A 171 -17.18 9.41 -12.64
N HIS A 172 -16.19 8.61 -13.02
CA HIS A 172 -16.31 7.16 -13.06
C HIS A 172 -16.44 6.58 -11.65
N VAL A 173 -17.52 5.85 -11.41
CA VAL A 173 -17.72 5.12 -10.14
C VAL A 173 -16.98 3.79 -10.26
N PRO A 174 -15.99 3.50 -9.40
CA PRO A 174 -15.29 2.23 -9.40
C PRO A 174 -16.25 1.07 -9.09
N ARG A 175 -15.91 -0.14 -9.55
CA ARG A 175 -16.72 -1.35 -9.30
C ARG A 175 -16.38 -2.05 -7.98
N HIS A 176 -15.53 -1.46 -7.20
CA HIS A 176 -15.04 -2.02 -5.91
C HIS A 176 -15.39 -1.14 -4.73
#